data_7277907be1c4682f3d8318d91ec2ef5d
#
_entry.id   7277907be1c4682f3d8318d91ec2ef5d
#
_cell.length_a   1.000
_cell.length_b   1.000
_cell.length_c   1.000
_cell.angle_alpha   90.00
_cell.angle_beta   90.00
_cell.angle_gamma   90.00
#
_symmetry.space_group_name_H-M   'P 1'
#
loop_
_entity.id
_entity.type
_entity.pdbx_description
1 polymer ?
#
loop_
_entity_poly.entity_id
_entity_poly.type
_entity_poly.pdbx_seq_one_letter_code
_entity_poly.pdbx_strand_id
1 'polypeptide(L)'
;MRTNKEYKNAALAALKGNWAPALLASVIFIGIVWAVILPYYTVELAAYGLIKMEPLLMLLLLCFSWLGMLLLVRPIGVGFSNAFLQFMERGESDLAQKTFKGAFKGYWRNVWGIFLAGFFVFLWSLLLLIPGIIKGYSYALVPYLLKEHPELSANQCINLSCKMMEGRKFDLFWLQLSFIGWVILASLTLGIGLLWLVPYAEASFAAFYQDVKREY
;
A
#
# COMPACT_ATOMS: atom_id res chain seq x y z
N MET A 1 -6.70 20.58 11.69
CA MET A 1 -7.08 19.54 10.71
C MET A 1 -6.79 20.03 9.30
N ARG A 2 -5.95 19.34 8.57
CA ARG A 2 -5.57 19.72 7.21
C ARG A 2 -6.63 19.30 6.19
N THR A 3 -6.77 20.08 5.13
CA THR A 3 -7.63 19.76 3.99
C THR A 3 -6.93 18.80 3.02
N ASN A 4 -7.69 18.08 2.17
CA ASN A 4 -7.13 17.24 1.12
C ASN A 4 -6.15 17.99 0.20
N LYS A 5 -6.43 19.26 -0.05
CA LYS A 5 -5.56 20.12 -0.85
C LYS A 5 -4.21 20.36 -0.16
N GLU A 6 -4.21 20.51 1.16
CA GLU A 6 -2.98 20.73 1.93
C GLU A 6 -2.11 19.46 1.98
N TYR A 7 -2.69 18.25 2.14
CA TYR A 7 -1.94 16.99 2.04
C TYR A 7 -1.29 16.84 0.66
N LYS A 8 -2.05 17.09 -0.39
CA LYS A 8 -1.56 17.02 -1.78
C LYS A 8 -0.46 18.05 -2.06
N ASN A 9 -0.62 19.28 -1.59
CA ASN A 9 0.38 20.33 -1.75
C ASN A 9 1.66 20.02 -0.97
N ALA A 10 1.54 19.47 0.26
CA ALA A 10 2.70 19.02 1.03
C ALA A 10 3.47 17.90 0.30
N ALA A 11 2.76 16.93 -0.28
CA ALA A 11 3.36 15.87 -1.07
C ALA A 11 4.07 16.41 -2.32
N LEU A 12 3.43 17.30 -3.08
CA LEU A 12 4.03 17.94 -4.25
C LEU A 12 5.26 18.79 -3.91
N ALA A 13 5.19 19.54 -2.78
CA ALA A 13 6.33 20.33 -2.30
C ALA A 13 7.53 19.47 -1.95
N ALA A 14 7.31 18.32 -1.27
CA ALA A 14 8.38 17.37 -0.94
C ALA A 14 8.95 16.67 -2.18
N LEU A 15 8.10 16.31 -3.14
CA LEU A 15 8.51 15.67 -4.39
C LEU A 15 9.23 16.62 -5.35
N LYS A 16 9.05 17.94 -5.19
CA LYS A 16 9.73 18.94 -6.03
C LYS A 16 11.25 18.83 -5.88
N GLY A 17 11.94 18.50 -6.97
CA GLY A 17 13.38 18.21 -6.97
C GLY A 17 13.77 16.76 -6.65
N ASN A 18 12.82 15.93 -6.16
CA ASN A 18 13.06 14.53 -5.76
C ASN A 18 12.20 13.51 -6.52
N TRP A 19 11.70 13.89 -7.70
CA TRP A 19 10.88 12.97 -8.50
C TRP A 19 11.64 11.72 -8.97
N ALA A 20 12.91 11.84 -9.33
CA ALA A 20 13.68 10.71 -9.84
C ALA A 20 13.79 9.54 -8.85
N PRO A 21 14.20 9.74 -7.57
CA PRO A 21 14.22 8.65 -6.60
C PRO A 21 12.82 8.11 -6.26
N ALA A 22 11.78 8.96 -6.24
CA ALA A 22 10.41 8.56 -6.00
C ALA A 22 9.86 7.69 -7.15
N LEU A 23 10.11 8.09 -8.40
CA LEU A 23 9.77 7.31 -9.59
C LEU A 23 10.50 5.97 -9.62
N LEU A 24 11.82 5.96 -9.33
CA LEU A 24 12.59 4.73 -9.30
C LEU A 24 12.04 3.72 -8.29
N ALA A 25 11.76 4.16 -7.07
CA ALA A 25 11.16 3.31 -6.05
C ALA A 25 9.78 2.77 -6.49
N SER A 26 8.97 3.61 -7.13
CA SER A 26 7.63 3.23 -7.62
C SER A 26 7.72 2.25 -8.79
N VAL A 27 8.63 2.45 -9.74
CA VAL A 27 8.85 1.53 -10.88
C VAL A 27 9.28 0.15 -10.37
N ILE A 28 10.22 0.12 -9.41
CA ILE A 28 10.68 -1.15 -8.81
C ILE A 28 9.51 -1.85 -8.10
N PHE A 29 8.74 -1.11 -7.30
CA PHE A 29 7.60 -1.67 -6.56
C PHE A 29 6.54 -2.22 -7.52
N ILE A 30 6.14 -1.43 -8.53
CA ILE A 30 5.17 -1.84 -9.57
C ILE A 30 5.70 -3.04 -10.34
N GLY A 31 7.00 -3.07 -10.70
CA GLY A 31 7.62 -4.21 -11.39
C GLY A 31 7.54 -5.50 -10.58
N ILE A 32 7.78 -5.44 -9.27
CA ILE A 32 7.64 -6.61 -8.38
C ILE A 32 6.18 -7.06 -8.31
N VAL A 33 5.23 -6.14 -8.21
CA VAL A 33 3.79 -6.45 -8.21
C VAL A 33 3.42 -7.17 -9.51
N TRP A 34 3.83 -6.65 -10.65
CA TRP A 34 3.55 -7.27 -11.96
C TRP A 34 4.22 -8.65 -12.09
N ALA A 35 5.48 -8.82 -11.65
CA ALA A 35 6.17 -10.11 -11.70
C ALA A 35 5.42 -11.21 -10.92
N VAL A 36 4.73 -10.84 -9.83
CA VAL A 36 3.95 -11.77 -9.00
C VAL A 36 2.54 -12.00 -9.58
N ILE A 37 1.94 -10.99 -10.21
CA ILE A 37 0.56 -11.08 -10.74
C ILE A 37 0.52 -11.71 -12.14
N LEU A 38 1.53 -11.52 -12.98
CA LEU A 38 1.56 -12.06 -14.35
C LEU A 38 1.24 -13.57 -14.44
N PRO A 39 1.80 -14.44 -13.58
CA PRO A 39 1.47 -15.87 -13.60
C PRO A 39 -0.02 -16.15 -13.37
N TYR A 40 -0.69 -15.36 -12.54
CA TYR A 40 -2.14 -15.47 -12.35
C TYR A 40 -2.90 -15.19 -13.65
N TYR A 41 -2.57 -14.11 -14.37
CA TYR A 41 -3.22 -13.79 -15.66
C TYR A 41 -2.94 -14.84 -16.73
N THR A 42 -1.75 -15.47 -16.73
CA THR A 42 -1.49 -16.58 -17.68
C THR A 42 -2.39 -17.79 -17.42
N VAL A 43 -2.67 -18.10 -16.15
CA VAL A 43 -3.63 -19.15 -15.80
C VAL A 43 -5.06 -18.76 -16.20
N GLU A 44 -5.44 -17.49 -16.03
CA GLU A 44 -6.74 -16.99 -16.43
C GLU A 44 -6.93 -17.12 -17.96
N LEU A 45 -5.93 -16.77 -18.78
CA LEU A 45 -5.95 -16.97 -20.22
C LEU A 45 -6.07 -18.44 -20.60
N ALA A 46 -5.43 -19.35 -19.85
CA ALA A 46 -5.58 -20.79 -20.07
C ALA A 46 -6.98 -21.29 -19.70
N ALA A 47 -7.59 -20.75 -18.63
CA ALA A 47 -8.97 -21.09 -18.24
C ALA A 47 -10.00 -20.66 -19.30
N TYR A 48 -9.74 -19.55 -20.01
CA TYR A 48 -10.56 -19.13 -21.16
C TYR A 48 -10.25 -19.89 -22.47
N GLY A 49 -9.34 -20.87 -22.45
CA GLY A 49 -8.96 -21.68 -23.61
C GLY A 49 -8.09 -20.96 -24.65
N LEU A 50 -7.55 -19.76 -24.29
CA LEU A 50 -6.67 -18.98 -25.16
C LEU A 50 -5.25 -19.54 -25.22
N ILE A 51 -4.84 -20.27 -24.19
CA ILE A 51 -3.56 -21.00 -24.13
C ILE A 51 -3.82 -22.39 -23.57
N LYS A 52 -3.11 -23.40 -24.09
CA LYS A 52 -3.12 -24.76 -23.51
C LYS A 52 -2.08 -24.85 -22.40
N MET A 53 -2.49 -25.31 -21.24
CA MET A 53 -1.61 -25.44 -20.07
C MET A 53 -2.00 -26.66 -19.25
N GLU A 54 -0.98 -27.38 -18.74
CA GLU A 54 -1.18 -28.55 -17.87
C GLU A 54 -1.77 -28.10 -16.51
N PRO A 55 -2.75 -28.86 -15.96
CA PRO A 55 -3.41 -28.48 -14.69
C PRO A 55 -2.44 -28.31 -13.51
N LEU A 56 -1.39 -29.13 -13.44
CA LEU A 56 -0.37 -29.01 -12.39
C LEU A 56 0.38 -27.68 -12.48
N LEU A 57 0.74 -27.26 -13.71
CA LEU A 57 1.41 -25.99 -13.94
C LEU A 57 0.49 -24.80 -13.56
N MET A 58 -0.81 -24.87 -13.89
CA MET A 58 -1.79 -23.88 -13.48
C MET A 58 -1.82 -23.74 -11.95
N LEU A 59 -1.88 -24.86 -11.23
CA LEU A 59 -1.88 -24.86 -9.76
C LEU A 59 -0.60 -24.24 -9.21
N LEU A 60 0.57 -24.58 -9.74
CA LEU A 60 1.85 -24.02 -9.31
C LEU A 60 1.93 -22.50 -9.52
N LEU A 61 1.47 -22.00 -10.67
CA LEU A 61 1.44 -20.56 -10.97
C LEU A 61 0.47 -19.80 -10.06
N LEU A 62 -0.70 -20.38 -9.76
CA LEU A 62 -1.64 -19.81 -8.79
C LEU A 62 -1.02 -19.74 -7.39
N CYS A 63 -0.43 -20.86 -6.92
CA CYS A 63 0.24 -20.88 -5.62
C CYS A 63 1.38 -19.86 -5.56
N PHE A 64 2.18 -19.75 -6.62
CA PHE A 64 3.24 -18.74 -6.71
C PHE A 64 2.70 -17.32 -6.58
N SER A 65 1.63 -16.99 -7.32
CA SER A 65 1.03 -15.66 -7.27
C SER A 65 0.44 -15.34 -5.90
N TRP A 66 -0.31 -16.25 -5.29
CA TRP A 66 -0.90 -16.08 -3.96
C TRP A 66 0.16 -15.94 -2.85
N LEU A 67 1.15 -16.84 -2.83
CA LEU A 67 2.25 -16.79 -1.87
C LEU A 67 3.14 -15.57 -2.11
N GLY A 68 3.42 -15.23 -3.36
CA GLY A 68 4.18 -14.04 -3.72
C GLY A 68 3.49 -12.75 -3.27
N MET A 69 2.16 -12.65 -3.43
CA MET A 69 1.41 -11.52 -2.92
C MET A 69 1.52 -11.40 -1.40
N LEU A 70 1.36 -12.51 -0.67
CA LEU A 70 1.38 -12.51 0.80
C LEU A 70 2.80 -12.28 1.35
N LEU A 71 3.78 -13.04 0.82
CA LEU A 71 5.12 -13.10 1.39
C LEU A 71 6.10 -12.09 0.79
N LEU A 72 5.85 -11.55 -0.40
CA LEU A 72 6.76 -10.62 -1.06
C LEU A 72 6.12 -9.23 -1.19
N VAL A 73 5.01 -9.12 -1.90
CA VAL A 73 4.40 -7.82 -2.23
C VAL A 73 3.92 -7.07 -0.98
N ARG A 74 3.24 -7.75 -0.06
CA ARG A 74 2.69 -7.13 1.15
C ARG A 74 3.77 -6.56 2.09
N PRO A 75 4.84 -7.29 2.46
CA PRO A 75 5.92 -6.73 3.26
C PRO A 75 6.69 -5.60 2.56
N ILE A 76 6.91 -5.71 1.24
CA ILE A 76 7.54 -4.64 0.46
C ILE A 76 6.65 -3.39 0.45
N GLY A 77 5.32 -3.54 0.36
CA GLY A 77 4.37 -2.44 0.51
C GLY A 77 4.50 -1.71 1.85
N VAL A 78 4.66 -2.44 2.96
CA VAL A 78 4.95 -1.83 4.27
C VAL A 78 6.25 -1.03 4.24
N GLY A 79 7.30 -1.59 3.64
CA GLY A 79 8.58 -0.89 3.45
C GLY A 79 8.42 0.36 2.59
N PHE A 80 7.63 0.28 1.52
CA PHE A 80 7.37 1.36 0.58
C PHE A 80 6.65 2.54 1.25
N SER A 81 5.53 2.29 1.94
CA SER A 81 4.80 3.33 2.68
C SER A 81 5.68 3.98 3.75
N ASN A 82 6.49 3.18 4.47
CA ASN A 82 7.42 3.72 5.46
C ASN A 82 8.58 4.52 4.84
N ALA A 83 9.07 4.15 3.66
CA ALA A 83 10.09 4.93 2.95
C ALA A 83 9.54 6.32 2.57
N PHE A 84 8.30 6.40 2.11
CA PHE A 84 7.63 7.68 1.84
C PHE A 84 7.36 8.49 3.11
N LEU A 85 7.05 7.84 4.23
CA LEU A 85 6.94 8.52 5.51
C LEU A 85 8.26 9.17 5.92
N GLN A 86 9.38 8.43 5.87
CA GLN A 86 10.71 8.97 6.19
C GLN A 86 11.13 10.08 5.20
N PHE A 87 10.76 9.94 3.93
CA PHE A 87 10.97 10.98 2.94
C PHE A 87 10.23 12.28 3.30
N MET A 88 8.96 12.18 3.70
CA MET A 88 8.15 13.33 4.12
C MET A 88 8.64 13.96 5.44
N GLU A 89 9.22 13.16 6.35
CA GLU A 89 9.72 13.65 7.64
C GLU A 89 11.11 14.26 7.57
N ARG A 90 12.02 13.67 6.80
CA ARG A 90 13.46 13.94 6.83
C ARG A 90 14.04 14.40 5.50
N GLY A 91 13.26 14.39 4.42
CA GLY A 91 13.75 14.72 3.08
C GLY A 91 14.74 13.70 2.50
N GLU A 92 14.80 12.49 3.06
CA GLU A 92 15.77 11.48 2.68
C GLU A 92 15.38 10.80 1.36
N SER A 93 16.22 10.93 0.31
CA SER A 93 15.90 10.52 -1.06
C SER A 93 16.15 9.05 -1.43
N ASP A 94 16.76 8.25 -0.54
CA ASP A 94 17.08 6.83 -0.80
C ASP A 94 15.87 5.90 -0.67
N LEU A 95 14.76 6.27 -1.33
CA LEU A 95 13.46 5.61 -1.22
C LEU A 95 13.51 4.11 -1.58
N ALA A 96 14.19 3.75 -2.67
CA ALA A 96 14.28 2.35 -3.09
C ALA A 96 15.00 1.50 -2.05
N GLN A 97 16.16 1.92 -1.54
CA GLN A 97 16.90 1.19 -0.52
C GLN A 97 16.12 1.07 0.79
N LYS A 98 15.44 2.14 1.20
CA LYS A 98 14.62 2.16 2.41
C LYS A 98 13.38 1.28 2.31
N THR A 99 12.79 1.19 1.11
CA THR A 99 11.69 0.25 0.84
C THR A 99 12.11 -1.18 1.18
N PHE A 100 13.25 -1.64 0.65
CA PHE A 100 13.74 -2.99 0.92
C PHE A 100 14.19 -3.17 2.37
N LYS A 101 15.00 -2.28 2.91
CA LYS A 101 15.41 -2.33 4.33
C LYS A 101 14.20 -2.34 5.26
N GLY A 102 13.19 -1.52 4.96
CA GLY A 102 11.93 -1.48 5.68
C GLY A 102 11.16 -2.79 5.57
N ALA A 103 11.05 -3.38 4.38
CA ALA A 103 10.36 -4.64 4.17
C ALA A 103 10.93 -5.78 5.01
N PHE A 104 12.27 -5.93 4.99
CA PHE A 104 12.94 -7.07 5.62
C PHE A 104 13.21 -6.87 7.13
N LYS A 105 13.30 -5.65 7.63
CA LYS A 105 13.41 -5.40 9.08
C LYS A 105 12.10 -5.77 9.77
N GLY A 106 12.14 -6.84 10.60
CA GLY A 106 10.96 -7.38 11.26
C GLY A 106 9.99 -8.07 10.29
N TYR A 107 10.54 -8.77 9.29
CA TYR A 107 9.79 -9.36 8.17
C TYR A 107 8.54 -10.14 8.60
N TRP A 108 8.68 -11.13 9.47
CA TRP A 108 7.56 -11.97 9.91
C TRP A 108 6.47 -11.16 10.62
N ARG A 109 6.85 -10.13 11.38
CA ARG A 109 5.90 -9.23 12.02
C ARG A 109 5.13 -8.40 10.98
N ASN A 110 5.80 -7.93 9.91
CA ASN A 110 5.15 -7.22 8.81
C ASN A 110 4.16 -8.12 8.08
N VAL A 111 4.59 -9.35 7.70
CA VAL A 111 3.72 -10.34 7.06
C VAL A 111 2.50 -10.62 7.92
N TRP A 112 2.72 -10.92 9.21
CA TRP A 112 1.65 -11.27 10.13
C TRP A 112 0.70 -10.11 10.40
N GLY A 113 1.22 -8.91 10.58
CA GLY A 113 0.40 -7.71 10.83
C GLY A 113 -0.51 -7.36 9.65
N ILE A 114 0.02 -7.39 8.42
CA ILE A 114 -0.78 -7.13 7.22
C ILE A 114 -1.75 -8.28 6.93
N PHE A 115 -1.34 -9.53 7.17
CA PHE A 115 -2.22 -10.68 7.05
C PHE A 115 -3.41 -10.57 8.02
N LEU A 116 -3.15 -10.30 9.30
CA LEU A 116 -4.22 -10.15 10.31
C LEU A 116 -5.15 -8.98 9.99
N ALA A 117 -4.61 -7.83 9.61
CA ALA A 117 -5.42 -6.68 9.22
C ALA A 117 -6.36 -7.04 8.04
N GLY A 118 -5.80 -7.68 7.00
CA GLY A 118 -6.59 -8.14 5.85
C GLY A 118 -7.62 -9.21 6.23
N PHE A 119 -7.24 -10.16 7.09
CA PHE A 119 -8.14 -11.22 7.57
C PHE A 119 -9.30 -10.64 8.37
N PHE A 120 -9.07 -9.68 9.25
CA PHE A 120 -10.15 -9.01 9.96
C PHE A 120 -11.06 -8.21 9.03
N VAL A 121 -10.51 -7.48 8.04
CA VAL A 121 -11.34 -6.82 7.03
C VAL A 121 -12.21 -7.83 6.28
N PHE A 122 -11.65 -8.97 5.88
CA PHE A 122 -12.37 -10.05 5.21
C PHE A 122 -13.52 -10.58 6.08
N LEU A 123 -13.26 -10.88 7.36
CA LEU A 123 -14.31 -11.36 8.28
C LEU A 123 -15.46 -10.34 8.43
N TRP A 124 -15.13 -9.06 8.55
CA TRP A 124 -16.15 -8.00 8.62
C TRP A 124 -16.91 -7.85 7.30
N SER A 125 -16.24 -8.08 6.17
CA SER A 125 -16.89 -8.03 4.85
C SER A 125 -17.84 -9.20 4.61
N LEU A 126 -17.58 -10.36 5.23
CA LEU A 126 -18.50 -11.51 5.22
C LEU A 126 -19.81 -11.22 5.95
N LEU A 127 -19.75 -10.41 7.02
CA LEU A 127 -20.96 -10.00 7.75
C LEU A 127 -21.77 -9.01 6.90
N LEU A 128 -21.16 -7.94 6.46
CA LEU A 128 -21.73 -6.92 5.57
C LEU A 128 -20.59 -6.15 4.88
N LEU A 129 -20.76 -5.78 3.63
CA LEU A 129 -19.75 -5.05 2.85
C LEU A 129 -19.38 -3.70 3.51
N ILE A 130 -20.37 -2.95 4.01
CA ILE A 130 -20.16 -1.62 4.61
C ILE A 130 -19.26 -1.68 5.85
N PRO A 131 -19.50 -2.54 6.87
CA PRO A 131 -18.58 -2.72 7.99
C PRO A 131 -17.16 -3.13 7.57
N GLY A 132 -17.01 -3.95 6.54
CA GLY A 132 -15.72 -4.33 5.98
C GLY A 132 -14.93 -3.12 5.47
N ILE A 133 -15.59 -2.23 4.70
CA ILE A 133 -15.00 -0.97 4.22
C ILE A 133 -14.58 -0.09 5.41
N ILE A 134 -15.45 0.12 6.39
CA ILE A 134 -15.15 0.93 7.58
C ILE A 134 -13.95 0.39 8.34
N LYS A 135 -13.83 -0.93 8.48
CA LYS A 135 -12.69 -1.59 9.12
C LYS A 135 -11.42 -1.50 8.28
N GLY A 136 -11.54 -1.56 6.96
CA GLY A 136 -10.41 -1.29 6.05
C GLY A 136 -9.79 0.08 6.31
N TYR A 137 -10.60 1.12 6.44
CA TYR A 137 -10.12 2.47 6.82
C TYR A 137 -9.56 2.50 8.25
N SER A 138 -10.14 1.76 9.19
CA SER A 138 -9.62 1.67 10.57
C SER A 138 -8.21 1.09 10.63
N TYR A 139 -7.83 0.20 9.71
CA TYR A 139 -6.53 -0.47 9.66
C TYR A 139 -5.54 0.18 8.67
N ALA A 140 -5.91 1.30 8.06
CA ALA A 140 -5.11 1.94 7.02
C ALA A 140 -3.72 2.41 7.51
N LEU A 141 -3.55 2.70 8.81
CA LEU A 141 -2.29 3.17 9.38
C LEU A 141 -1.36 2.02 9.82
N VAL A 142 -1.81 0.77 9.80
CA VAL A 142 -1.03 -0.40 10.24
C VAL A 142 0.35 -0.48 9.57
N PRO A 143 0.53 -0.24 8.24
CA PRO A 143 1.85 -0.29 7.61
C PRO A 143 2.88 0.66 8.23
N TYR A 144 2.44 1.86 8.63
CA TYR A 144 3.31 2.85 9.29
C TYR A 144 3.63 2.43 10.72
N LEU A 145 2.62 2.05 11.50
CA LEU A 145 2.75 1.66 12.91
C LEU A 145 3.64 0.43 13.11
N LEU A 146 3.58 -0.55 12.20
CA LEU A 146 4.47 -1.72 12.21
C LEU A 146 5.95 -1.31 12.11
N LYS A 147 6.29 -0.15 11.60
CA LYS A 147 7.66 0.34 11.45
C LYS A 147 8.07 1.29 12.55
N GLU A 148 7.20 2.20 12.92
CA GLU A 148 7.48 3.18 13.96
C GLU A 148 7.52 2.58 15.37
N HIS A 149 6.70 1.53 15.61
CA HIS A 149 6.57 0.88 16.91
C HIS A 149 7.03 -0.58 16.87
N PRO A 150 8.36 -0.84 16.76
CA PRO A 150 8.91 -2.20 16.75
C PRO A 150 8.65 -3.00 18.02
N GLU A 151 8.35 -2.32 19.12
CA GLU A 151 8.02 -2.88 20.44
C GLU A 151 6.59 -3.45 20.49
N LEU A 152 5.68 -2.97 19.64
CA LEU A 152 4.28 -3.40 19.65
C LEU A 152 4.10 -4.69 18.84
N SER A 153 3.23 -5.56 19.31
CA SER A 153 2.76 -6.72 18.54
C SER A 153 1.85 -6.28 17.37
N ALA A 154 1.67 -7.16 16.39
CA ALA A 154 0.79 -6.90 15.24
C ALA A 154 -0.64 -6.50 15.67
N ASN A 155 -1.21 -7.22 16.64
CA ASN A 155 -2.54 -6.91 17.19
C ASN A 155 -2.59 -5.53 17.86
N GLN A 156 -1.54 -5.17 18.59
CA GLN A 156 -1.44 -3.85 19.22
C GLN A 156 -1.36 -2.73 18.16
N CYS A 157 -0.61 -2.93 17.06
CA CYS A 157 -0.58 -1.99 15.95
C CYS A 157 -1.96 -1.83 15.27
N ILE A 158 -2.72 -2.93 15.11
CA ILE A 158 -4.08 -2.90 14.57
C ILE A 158 -5.01 -2.10 15.51
N ASN A 159 -4.95 -2.37 16.82
CA ASN A 159 -5.76 -1.66 17.80
C ASN A 159 -5.39 -0.18 17.87
N LEU A 160 -4.10 0.15 17.80
CA LEU A 160 -3.62 1.53 17.77
C LEU A 160 -4.11 2.26 16.50
N SER A 161 -4.02 1.61 15.34
CA SER A 161 -4.57 2.15 14.09
C SER A 161 -6.06 2.46 14.21
N CYS A 162 -6.85 1.56 14.82
CA CYS A 162 -8.27 1.80 15.05
C CYS A 162 -8.54 3.06 15.86
N LYS A 163 -7.80 3.23 16.96
CA LYS A 163 -7.94 4.40 17.85
C LYS A 163 -7.53 5.70 17.14
N MET A 164 -6.38 5.71 16.47
CA MET A 164 -5.90 6.86 15.71
C MET A 164 -6.84 7.26 14.57
N MET A 165 -7.53 6.28 13.96
CA MET A 165 -8.49 6.50 12.88
C MET A 165 -9.91 6.81 13.37
N GLU A 166 -10.13 6.92 14.67
CA GLU A 166 -11.42 7.32 15.22
C GLU A 166 -11.71 8.77 14.86
N GLY A 167 -12.85 9.01 14.20
CA GLY A 167 -13.20 10.33 13.66
C GLY A 167 -12.50 10.73 12.35
N ARG A 168 -11.41 10.01 11.93
CA ARG A 168 -10.57 10.41 10.78
C ARG A 168 -10.76 9.54 9.52
N LYS A 169 -11.61 8.50 9.58
CA LYS A 169 -11.82 7.55 8.46
C LYS A 169 -12.36 8.25 7.21
N PHE A 170 -13.26 9.20 7.42
CA PHE A 170 -13.89 9.93 6.33
C PHE A 170 -12.92 10.88 5.63
N ASP A 171 -11.96 11.44 6.35
CA ASP A 171 -10.91 12.29 5.76
C ASP A 171 -10.02 11.49 4.82
N LEU A 172 -9.61 10.28 5.23
CA LEU A 172 -8.84 9.38 4.37
C LEU A 172 -9.66 8.92 3.16
N PHE A 173 -10.94 8.60 3.36
CA PHE A 173 -11.84 8.27 2.26
C PHE A 173 -11.91 9.41 1.22
N TRP A 174 -12.14 10.65 1.65
CA TRP A 174 -12.17 11.81 0.76
C TRP A 174 -10.82 12.08 0.10
N LEU A 175 -9.72 11.88 0.82
CA LEU A 175 -8.38 11.99 0.23
C LEU A 175 -8.19 10.99 -0.90
N GLN A 176 -8.55 9.71 -0.68
CA GLN A 176 -8.49 8.68 -1.72
C GLN A 176 -9.43 8.98 -2.89
N LEU A 177 -10.68 9.38 -2.60
CA LEU A 177 -11.66 9.74 -3.63
C LEU A 177 -11.14 10.88 -4.52
N SER A 178 -10.40 11.82 -3.95
CA SER A 178 -9.82 12.94 -4.69
C SER A 178 -8.72 12.54 -5.70
N PHE A 179 -8.22 11.30 -5.64
CA PHE A 179 -7.29 10.73 -6.62
C PHE A 179 -7.99 9.98 -7.77
N ILE A 180 -9.29 9.68 -7.66
CA ILE A 180 -10.00 8.89 -8.69
C ILE A 180 -9.89 9.53 -10.08
N GLY A 181 -10.07 10.85 -10.19
CA GLY A 181 -9.90 11.53 -11.48
C GLY A 181 -8.51 11.34 -12.09
N TRP A 182 -7.47 11.35 -11.25
CA TRP A 182 -6.09 11.10 -11.70
C TRP A 182 -5.86 9.64 -12.09
N VAL A 183 -6.51 8.69 -11.39
CA VAL A 183 -6.45 7.26 -11.76
C VAL A 183 -7.09 7.04 -13.14
N ILE A 184 -8.24 7.66 -13.41
CA ILE A 184 -8.90 7.58 -14.72
C ILE A 184 -7.98 8.16 -15.81
N LEU A 185 -7.39 9.33 -15.59
CA LEU A 185 -6.45 9.93 -16.55
C LEU A 185 -5.21 9.04 -16.74
N ALA A 186 -4.68 8.46 -15.67
CA ALA A 186 -3.53 7.56 -15.74
C ALA A 186 -3.85 6.27 -16.50
N SER A 187 -5.06 5.72 -16.38
CA SER A 187 -5.48 4.53 -17.12
C SER A 187 -5.63 4.80 -18.62
N LEU A 188 -6.05 6.01 -19.03
CA LEU A 188 -6.09 6.42 -20.44
C LEU A 188 -4.71 6.45 -21.10
N THR A 189 -3.63 6.59 -20.33
CA THR A 189 -2.25 6.52 -20.82
C THR A 189 -1.66 5.10 -20.79
N LEU A 190 -2.49 4.05 -20.88
CA LEU A 190 -2.09 2.64 -20.72
C LEU A 190 -1.33 2.38 -19.41
N GLY A 191 -1.64 3.15 -18.36
CA GLY A 191 -1.03 3.01 -17.03
C GLY A 191 0.29 3.76 -16.83
N ILE A 192 0.87 4.40 -17.87
CA ILE A 192 2.11 5.17 -17.74
C ILE A 192 1.95 6.29 -16.69
N GLY A 193 0.78 6.93 -16.62
CA GLY A 193 0.48 7.97 -15.62
C GLY A 193 0.53 7.47 -14.17
N LEU A 194 0.38 6.16 -13.93
CA LEU A 194 0.49 5.58 -12.60
C LEU A 194 1.90 5.72 -12.01
N LEU A 195 2.94 5.79 -12.84
CA LEU A 195 4.31 5.98 -12.36
C LEU A 195 4.47 7.28 -11.57
N TRP A 196 3.78 8.35 -11.96
CA TRP A 196 3.75 9.63 -11.24
C TRP A 196 2.68 9.65 -10.14
N LEU A 197 1.55 9.00 -10.38
CA LEU A 197 0.44 9.00 -9.44
C LEU A 197 0.76 8.22 -8.17
N VAL A 198 1.45 7.08 -8.27
CA VAL A 198 1.79 6.23 -7.11
C VAL A 198 2.65 6.98 -6.09
N PRO A 199 3.82 7.55 -6.43
CA PRO A 199 4.61 8.29 -5.45
C PRO A 199 3.90 9.53 -4.91
N TYR A 200 3.07 10.18 -5.72
CA TYR A 200 2.28 11.33 -5.27
C TYR A 200 1.20 10.93 -4.26
N ALA A 201 0.49 9.84 -4.50
CA ALA A 201 -0.52 9.33 -3.59
C ALA A 201 0.11 8.85 -2.27
N GLU A 202 1.21 8.08 -2.32
CA GLU A 202 1.92 7.60 -1.13
C GLU A 202 2.47 8.75 -0.28
N ALA A 203 3.06 9.76 -0.89
CA ALA A 203 3.50 10.96 -0.17
C ALA A 203 2.33 11.71 0.49
N SER A 204 1.16 11.75 -0.16
CA SER A 204 -0.05 12.37 0.41
C SER A 204 -0.60 11.55 1.58
N PHE A 205 -0.58 10.22 1.50
CA PHE A 205 -0.99 9.33 2.60
C PHE A 205 0.00 9.40 3.78
N ALA A 206 1.29 9.52 3.51
CA ALA A 206 2.30 9.76 4.55
C ALA A 206 2.07 11.10 5.26
N ALA A 207 1.74 12.17 4.51
CA ALA A 207 1.37 13.46 5.09
C ALA A 207 0.10 13.38 5.95
N PHE A 208 -0.90 12.62 5.52
CA PHE A 208 -2.09 12.34 6.32
C PHE A 208 -1.75 11.60 7.61
N TYR A 209 -0.92 10.56 7.54
CA TYR A 209 -0.47 9.83 8.72
C TYR A 209 0.24 10.75 9.73
N GLN A 210 1.14 11.62 9.28
CA GLN A 210 1.82 12.59 10.14
C GLN A 210 0.85 13.54 10.85
N ASP A 211 -0.22 13.94 10.19
CA ASP A 211 -1.25 14.82 10.76
C ASP A 211 -2.04 14.08 11.86
N VAL A 212 -2.50 12.85 11.57
CA VAL A 212 -3.19 12.01 12.55
C VAL A 212 -2.31 11.71 13.76
N LYS A 213 -1.01 11.42 13.53
CA LYS A 213 -0.03 11.15 14.60
C LYS A 213 0.19 12.34 15.53
N ARG A 214 0.09 13.57 15.02
CA ARG A 214 0.27 14.79 15.85
C ARG A 214 -0.93 15.10 16.74
N GLU A 215 -2.12 14.63 16.34
CA GLU A 215 -3.36 14.85 17.07
C GLU A 215 -3.62 13.77 18.13
N TYR A 216 -2.97 12.60 18.01
CA TYR A 216 -3.09 11.47 18.92
C TYR A 216 -2.02 11.51 20.01
#